data_780ef8de7dc1d6fd69e624b0355a2115
#
_entry.id   780ef8de7dc1d6fd69e624b0355a2115
#
_cell.length_a   1.000
_cell.length_b   1.000
_cell.length_c   1.000
_cell.angle_alpha   90.00
_cell.angle_beta   90.00
_cell.angle_gamma   90.00
#
_symmetry.space_group_name_H-M   'P 1'
#
loop_
_entity.id
_entity.type
_entity.pdbx_description
1 polymer ?
#
loop_
_entity_poly.entity_id
_entity_poly.type
_entity_poly.pdbx_seq_one_letter_code
_entity_poly.pdbx_strand_id
1 'polypeptide(L)'
;MNEARLLLKSRFFIIEAEVQEKADDDMKLGCFSVLLFCTALLLSGCGAREPQEPAETTPPQTAAFTRESKIKDVKNAPMFGSYGRLLFPVEDAYYSGDTLEELQLTYYSHIDPDETVEIVNTLRERAADGQTIFYDIYTDEEKAADPAKEDTGLFFFKGIPGEKFAICNAGGAFAYVGAMQDSFPHALELSQKGYNAFALIYRPGAQTACEDLARAIRFIFDHADELEVDTDCYSLWGGSAGARMAAWLGSYGAEAFGGGNLPRPGAVIMQYTGLSEYSESDPPTYACVGDRDGIANWQVMQARLEAMQQAGIDTEFHVYSGLGHGFGLGTGTSAEGWINDAVAFWKQQMKK
;
A
#
# COMPACT_ATOMS: atom_id res chain seq x y z
N MET A 1 21.43 -17.56 -15.60
CA MET A 1 20.27 -16.67 -15.77
C MET A 1 18.91 -17.39 -15.89
N ASN A 2 18.80 -18.59 -16.49
CA ASN A 2 17.51 -19.29 -16.66
C ASN A 2 17.00 -20.08 -15.44
N GLU A 3 17.87 -20.66 -14.63
CA GLU A 3 17.45 -21.52 -13.49
C GLU A 3 16.88 -20.69 -12.32
N ALA A 4 17.48 -19.56 -11.97
CA ALA A 4 16.96 -18.69 -10.92
C ALA A 4 15.57 -18.12 -11.28
N ARG A 5 15.36 -17.77 -12.56
CA ARG A 5 14.05 -17.30 -13.07
C ARG A 5 12.98 -18.41 -13.09
N LEU A 6 13.38 -19.66 -13.35
CA LEU A 6 12.48 -20.82 -13.30
C LEU A 6 12.11 -21.18 -11.85
N LEU A 7 13.07 -21.16 -10.95
CA LEU A 7 12.85 -21.37 -9.51
C LEU A 7 11.98 -20.27 -8.90
N LEU A 8 12.19 -19.02 -9.31
CA LEU A 8 11.34 -17.90 -8.90
C LEU A 8 9.89 -18.11 -9.36
N LYS A 9 9.68 -18.39 -10.65
CA LYS A 9 8.35 -18.65 -11.21
C LYS A 9 7.64 -19.82 -10.51
N SER A 10 8.36 -20.92 -10.22
CA SER A 10 7.76 -22.06 -9.53
C SER A 10 7.39 -21.76 -8.08
N ARG A 11 8.17 -20.93 -7.38
CA ARG A 11 7.86 -20.49 -6.01
C ARG A 11 6.69 -19.50 -5.99
N PHE A 12 6.61 -18.57 -6.94
CA PHE A 12 5.46 -17.67 -7.07
C PHE A 12 4.16 -18.44 -7.34
N PHE A 13 4.16 -19.46 -8.19
CA PHE A 13 2.98 -20.29 -8.45
C PHE A 13 2.50 -21.02 -7.19
N ILE A 14 3.41 -21.48 -6.32
CA ILE A 14 3.03 -22.13 -5.06
C ILE A 14 2.42 -21.10 -4.09
N ILE A 15 2.99 -19.91 -4.01
CA ILE A 15 2.53 -18.85 -3.12
C ILE A 15 1.20 -18.26 -3.60
N GLU A 16 1.01 -18.06 -4.91
CA GLU A 16 -0.29 -17.65 -5.48
C GLU A 16 -1.38 -18.69 -5.19
N ALA A 17 -1.06 -19.98 -5.29
CA ALA A 17 -2.00 -21.05 -4.97
C ALA A 17 -2.38 -21.06 -3.47
N GLU A 18 -1.42 -20.89 -2.57
CA GLU A 18 -1.69 -20.85 -1.11
C GLU A 18 -2.46 -19.59 -0.70
N VAL A 19 -2.17 -18.43 -1.31
CA VAL A 19 -2.88 -17.16 -1.05
C VAL A 19 -4.30 -17.22 -1.61
N GLN A 20 -4.48 -17.77 -2.82
CA GLN A 20 -5.79 -17.91 -3.46
C GLN A 20 -6.66 -18.93 -2.72
N GLU A 21 -6.11 -20.07 -2.29
CA GLU A 21 -6.84 -21.09 -1.52
C GLU A 21 -7.33 -20.53 -0.19
N LYS A 22 -6.52 -19.69 0.49
CA LYS A 22 -6.89 -19.05 1.75
C LYS A 22 -7.95 -17.94 1.54
N ALA A 23 -7.86 -17.17 0.47
CA ALA A 23 -8.85 -16.16 0.12
C ALA A 23 -10.20 -16.78 -0.28
N ASP A 24 -10.19 -17.91 -1.00
CA ASP A 24 -11.38 -18.66 -1.38
C ASP A 24 -12.07 -19.35 -0.19
N ASP A 25 -11.29 -19.79 0.82
CA ASP A 25 -11.83 -20.37 2.05
C ASP A 25 -12.45 -19.30 2.96
N ASP A 26 -11.83 -18.13 3.07
CA ASP A 26 -12.36 -16.99 3.82
C ASP A 26 -13.66 -16.43 3.17
N MET A 27 -13.74 -16.39 1.83
CA MET A 27 -14.97 -16.04 1.10
C MET A 27 -16.10 -17.07 1.31
N LYS A 28 -15.79 -18.36 1.39
CA LYS A 28 -16.78 -19.41 1.65
C LYS A 28 -17.36 -19.32 3.06
N LEU A 29 -16.58 -18.94 4.06
CA LEU A 29 -17.06 -18.69 5.44
C LEU A 29 -17.99 -17.47 5.52
N GLY A 30 -17.74 -16.42 4.73
CA GLY A 30 -18.58 -15.21 4.68
C GLY A 30 -19.93 -15.42 3.99
N CYS A 31 -20.02 -16.31 3.00
CA CYS A 31 -21.26 -16.58 2.25
C CYS A 31 -22.31 -17.42 3.01
N PHE A 32 -21.96 -18.08 4.10
CA PHE A 32 -22.92 -18.91 4.84
C PHE A 32 -23.87 -18.13 5.77
N SER A 33 -23.68 -16.83 5.96
CA SER A 33 -24.49 -16.01 6.88
C SER A 33 -25.58 -15.16 6.22
N VAL A 34 -25.75 -15.16 4.91
CA VAL A 34 -26.68 -14.23 4.21
C VAL A 34 -27.87 -14.93 3.52
N LEU A 35 -28.09 -16.23 3.70
CA LEU A 35 -29.19 -16.92 3.04
C LEU A 35 -30.32 -17.27 4.01
N LEU A 36 -30.97 -16.27 4.62
CA LEU A 36 -32.34 -16.43 5.15
C LEU A 36 -32.99 -15.03 5.31
N PHE A 37 -33.72 -14.55 4.35
CA PHE A 37 -34.96 -13.73 4.47
C PHE A 37 -35.25 -13.02 3.14
N CYS A 38 -36.01 -13.66 2.26
CA CYS A 38 -36.78 -12.97 1.24
C CYS A 38 -38.04 -13.81 0.96
N THR A 39 -39.16 -13.46 1.60
CA THR A 39 -40.48 -13.78 1.08
C THR A 39 -41.40 -12.57 1.16
N ALA A 40 -41.74 -12.12 -0.02
CA ALA A 40 -43.04 -11.54 -0.47
C ALA A 40 -43.67 -10.39 0.32
N LEU A 41 -43.94 -9.31 -0.43
CA LEU A 41 -45.29 -8.73 -0.51
C LEU A 41 -45.37 -7.80 -1.72
N LEU A 42 -46.12 -8.25 -2.74
CA LEU A 42 -46.65 -7.42 -3.81
C LEU A 42 -47.96 -6.79 -3.29
N LEU A 43 -48.11 -5.49 -3.32
CA LEU A 43 -49.41 -4.81 -3.40
C LEU A 43 -49.26 -3.46 -4.13
N SER A 44 -50.16 -3.34 -5.11
CA SER A 44 -50.39 -2.21 -6.01
C SER A 44 -50.88 -0.94 -5.30
N GLY A 45 -50.59 0.24 -5.85
CA GLY A 45 -51.53 1.33 -5.72
C GLY A 45 -50.94 2.74 -5.83
N CYS A 46 -51.31 3.40 -6.90
CA CYS A 46 -51.61 4.84 -7.07
C CYS A 46 -50.52 5.90 -6.82
N GLY A 47 -50.32 6.64 -7.89
CA GLY A 47 -49.43 7.79 -8.02
C GLY A 47 -49.63 8.87 -6.95
N ALA A 48 -48.48 9.25 -6.44
CA ALA A 48 -48.27 10.55 -5.83
C ALA A 48 -46.98 11.10 -6.43
N ARG A 49 -46.98 12.36 -6.89
CA ARG A 49 -45.83 13.12 -7.35
C ARG A 49 -44.76 13.04 -6.26
N GLU A 50 -43.62 12.47 -6.59
CA GLU A 50 -42.44 12.60 -5.75
C GLU A 50 -42.07 14.06 -5.58
N PRO A 51 -41.74 14.48 -4.36
CA PRO A 51 -41.08 15.76 -4.14
C PRO A 51 -39.75 15.73 -4.85
N GLN A 52 -39.45 16.72 -5.69
CA GLN A 52 -38.09 16.94 -6.20
C GLN A 52 -37.17 17.07 -4.98
N GLU A 53 -36.24 16.12 -4.83
CA GLU A 53 -35.10 16.27 -3.94
C GLU A 53 -34.43 17.62 -4.26
N PRO A 54 -34.03 18.40 -3.24
CA PRO A 54 -33.25 19.59 -3.48
C PRO A 54 -31.98 19.16 -4.24
N ALA A 55 -31.66 19.86 -5.32
CA ALA A 55 -30.42 19.66 -6.05
C ALA A 55 -29.28 19.63 -5.04
N GLU A 56 -28.56 18.49 -4.95
CA GLU A 56 -27.33 18.38 -4.18
C GLU A 56 -26.42 19.52 -4.63
N THR A 57 -26.24 20.51 -3.77
CA THR A 57 -25.28 21.59 -4.02
C THR A 57 -23.91 20.96 -3.92
N THR A 58 -23.26 20.76 -5.05
CA THR A 58 -21.83 20.37 -5.11
C THR A 58 -21.06 21.32 -4.20
N PRO A 59 -20.32 20.83 -3.19
CA PRO A 59 -19.52 21.68 -2.33
C PRO A 59 -18.59 22.55 -3.18
N PRO A 60 -18.30 23.80 -2.79
CA PRO A 60 -17.36 24.62 -3.54
C PRO A 60 -16.02 23.87 -3.65
N GLN A 61 -15.44 23.82 -4.85
CA GLN A 61 -14.23 23.08 -5.23
C GLN A 61 -12.98 23.34 -4.34
N THR A 62 -13.06 24.28 -3.42
CA THR A 62 -11.98 24.71 -2.53
C THR A 62 -12.15 24.28 -1.05
N ALA A 63 -13.30 23.71 -0.69
CA ALA A 63 -13.50 23.28 0.69
C ALA A 63 -12.63 22.06 1.05
N ALA A 64 -12.10 22.04 2.27
CA ALA A 64 -11.40 20.87 2.81
C ALA A 64 -12.38 19.71 2.99
N PHE A 65 -11.88 18.50 2.79
CA PHE A 65 -12.63 17.30 3.14
C PHE A 65 -12.69 17.15 4.67
N THR A 66 -13.80 16.57 5.13
CA THR A 66 -14.04 16.27 6.55
C THR A 66 -14.35 14.78 6.70
N ARG A 67 -14.51 14.31 7.92
CA ARG A 67 -14.88 12.92 8.19
C ARG A 67 -16.21 12.54 7.51
N GLU A 68 -17.15 13.47 7.35
CA GLU A 68 -18.45 13.28 6.71
C GLU A 68 -18.38 13.36 5.18
N SER A 69 -17.23 13.70 4.61
CA SER A 69 -17.06 13.75 3.16
C SER A 69 -17.26 12.35 2.56
N LYS A 70 -18.09 12.27 1.52
CA LYS A 70 -18.38 11.00 0.86
C LYS A 70 -17.16 10.52 0.07
N ILE A 71 -16.82 9.26 0.19
CA ILE A 71 -15.71 8.63 -0.53
C ILE A 71 -15.85 8.86 -2.05
N LYS A 72 -17.07 8.75 -2.59
CA LYS A 72 -17.31 9.00 -4.03
C LYS A 72 -16.98 10.43 -4.44
N ASP A 73 -17.19 11.42 -3.55
CA ASP A 73 -16.93 12.82 -3.86
C ASP A 73 -15.43 13.12 -3.82
N VAL A 74 -14.70 12.46 -2.93
CA VAL A 74 -13.23 12.47 -2.91
C VAL A 74 -12.66 11.84 -4.19
N LYS A 75 -13.12 10.63 -4.56
CA LYS A 75 -12.70 9.93 -5.81
C LYS A 75 -12.93 10.78 -7.06
N ASN A 76 -13.99 11.59 -7.10
CA ASN A 76 -14.38 12.39 -8.26
C ASN A 76 -14.00 13.87 -8.13
N ALA A 77 -13.22 14.25 -7.13
CA ALA A 77 -12.82 15.63 -6.95
C ALA A 77 -11.93 16.10 -8.12
N PRO A 78 -12.25 17.23 -8.78
CA PRO A 78 -11.59 17.65 -10.03
C PRO A 78 -10.08 17.78 -9.93
N MET A 79 -9.52 18.13 -8.74
CA MET A 79 -8.10 18.26 -8.53
C MET A 79 -7.35 16.93 -8.64
N PHE A 80 -8.04 15.81 -8.46
CA PHE A 80 -7.43 14.48 -8.58
C PHE A 80 -7.57 13.89 -9.99
N GLY A 81 -8.31 14.53 -10.90
CA GLY A 81 -8.44 14.05 -12.28
C GLY A 81 -8.84 12.57 -12.35
N SER A 82 -8.22 11.82 -13.27
CA SER A 82 -8.52 10.38 -13.46
C SER A 82 -7.94 9.48 -12.36
N TYR A 83 -6.95 9.95 -11.60
CA TYR A 83 -6.31 9.15 -10.55
C TYR A 83 -7.01 9.23 -9.18
N GLY A 84 -8.01 10.10 -9.00
CA GLY A 84 -8.78 10.17 -7.76
C GLY A 84 -9.43 8.83 -7.38
N ARG A 85 -9.80 8.00 -8.37
CA ARG A 85 -10.32 6.64 -8.15
C ARG A 85 -9.30 5.70 -7.50
N LEU A 86 -8.00 5.97 -7.63
CA LEU A 86 -6.90 5.16 -7.09
C LEU A 86 -6.56 5.51 -5.63
N LEU A 87 -7.19 6.54 -5.05
CA LEU A 87 -7.05 6.85 -3.62
C LEU A 87 -7.64 5.75 -2.72
N PHE A 88 -8.59 4.99 -3.23
CA PHE A 88 -9.26 3.88 -2.56
C PHE A 88 -9.15 2.63 -3.42
N PRO A 89 -9.46 1.42 -2.90
CA PRO A 89 -9.49 0.23 -3.73
C PRO A 89 -10.31 0.44 -5.00
N VAL A 90 -9.80 -0.04 -6.13
CA VAL A 90 -10.48 0.11 -7.44
C VAL A 90 -11.80 -0.65 -7.44
N GLU A 91 -11.81 -1.84 -6.85
CA GLU A 91 -13.01 -2.66 -6.72
C GLU A 91 -13.71 -2.38 -5.39
N ASP A 92 -14.98 -1.99 -5.46
CA ASP A 92 -15.81 -1.64 -4.30
C ASP A 92 -16.01 -2.82 -3.31
N ALA A 93 -15.73 -4.06 -3.74
CA ALA A 93 -15.83 -5.25 -2.89
C ALA A 93 -14.80 -5.26 -1.72
N TYR A 94 -13.73 -4.49 -1.81
CA TYR A 94 -12.64 -4.49 -0.82
C TYR A 94 -12.75 -3.39 0.22
N TYR A 95 -13.74 -2.51 0.13
CA TYR A 95 -14.01 -1.51 1.16
C TYR A 95 -15.50 -1.35 1.40
N SER A 96 -15.86 -0.75 2.52
CA SER A 96 -17.23 -0.37 2.87
C SER A 96 -17.24 0.97 3.60
N GLY A 97 -18.43 1.53 3.76
CA GLY A 97 -18.67 2.89 4.29
C GLY A 97 -18.88 3.90 3.18
N ASP A 98 -19.74 4.88 3.41
CA ASP A 98 -20.08 5.93 2.45
C ASP A 98 -19.20 7.18 2.64
N THR A 99 -18.69 7.40 3.85
CA THR A 99 -17.89 8.58 4.25
C THR A 99 -16.48 8.19 4.66
N LEU A 100 -15.59 9.19 4.80
CA LEU A 100 -14.23 8.96 5.27
C LEU A 100 -14.20 8.41 6.71
N GLU A 101 -15.17 8.79 7.56
CA GLU A 101 -15.31 8.26 8.91
C GLU A 101 -15.71 6.78 8.94
N GLU A 102 -16.51 6.37 7.97
CA GLU A 102 -17.06 5.00 7.90
C GLU A 102 -16.16 4.03 7.11
N LEU A 103 -15.07 4.51 6.54
CA LEU A 103 -14.18 3.69 5.71
C LEU A 103 -13.70 2.45 6.47
N GLN A 104 -13.97 1.29 5.90
CA GLN A 104 -13.43 0.01 6.34
C GLN A 104 -12.74 -0.65 5.16
N LEU A 105 -11.59 -1.25 5.38
CA LEU A 105 -10.84 -2.00 4.37
C LEU A 105 -10.78 -3.48 4.77
N THR A 106 -10.90 -4.38 3.80
CA THR A 106 -10.77 -5.82 4.02
C THR A 106 -9.38 -6.15 4.56
N TYR A 107 -9.28 -7.01 5.58
CA TYR A 107 -8.07 -7.44 6.30
C TYR A 107 -7.46 -6.43 7.27
N TYR A 108 -7.99 -5.21 7.40
CA TYR A 108 -7.47 -4.21 8.33
C TYR A 108 -8.35 -4.10 9.56
N SER A 109 -7.73 -4.08 10.73
CA SER A 109 -8.43 -4.06 12.01
C SER A 109 -8.72 -2.64 12.53
N HIS A 110 -8.03 -1.63 11.99
CA HIS A 110 -8.14 -0.26 12.45
C HIS A 110 -7.77 0.70 11.33
N ILE A 111 -8.67 1.64 11.05
CA ILE A 111 -8.42 2.78 10.15
C ILE A 111 -8.73 4.03 10.96
N ASP A 112 -7.79 4.96 11.01
CA ASP A 112 -8.00 6.24 11.67
C ASP A 112 -8.64 7.23 10.70
N PRO A 113 -9.88 7.71 10.96
CA PRO A 113 -10.54 8.67 10.09
C PRO A 113 -9.81 10.02 10.02
N ASP A 114 -9.09 10.44 11.07
CA ASP A 114 -8.35 11.69 11.06
C ASP A 114 -7.12 11.57 10.15
N GLU A 115 -6.40 10.45 10.18
CA GLU A 115 -5.32 10.18 9.25
C GLU A 115 -5.84 10.16 7.80
N THR A 116 -6.99 9.51 7.56
CA THR A 116 -7.62 9.48 6.22
C THR A 116 -7.95 10.89 5.73
N VAL A 117 -8.54 11.74 6.58
CA VAL A 117 -8.87 13.14 6.26
C VAL A 117 -7.60 13.96 6.02
N GLU A 118 -6.56 13.79 6.83
CA GLU A 118 -5.27 14.47 6.66
C GLU A 118 -4.62 14.13 5.32
N ILE A 119 -4.59 12.84 4.95
CA ILE A 119 -4.04 12.36 3.69
C ILE A 119 -4.73 13.02 2.50
N VAL A 120 -6.07 12.91 2.41
CA VAL A 120 -6.81 13.44 1.26
C VAL A 120 -6.71 14.97 1.16
N ASN A 121 -6.67 15.67 2.29
CA ASN A 121 -6.49 17.13 2.30
C ASN A 121 -5.06 17.53 1.93
N THR A 122 -4.05 16.83 2.40
CA THR A 122 -2.66 17.07 2.00
C THR A 122 -2.48 16.92 0.49
N LEU A 123 -3.01 15.85 -0.09
CA LEU A 123 -2.97 15.65 -1.54
C LEU A 123 -3.75 16.73 -2.29
N ARG A 124 -4.94 17.11 -1.79
CA ARG A 124 -5.74 18.20 -2.34
C ARG A 124 -5.00 19.53 -2.34
N GLU A 125 -4.37 19.89 -1.23
CA GLU A 125 -3.62 21.15 -1.09
C GLU A 125 -2.42 21.18 -2.02
N ARG A 126 -1.63 20.13 -2.06
CA ARG A 126 -0.49 20.02 -2.98
C ARG A 126 -0.92 20.11 -4.45
N ALA A 127 -2.02 19.46 -4.83
CA ALA A 127 -2.56 19.56 -6.19
C ALA A 127 -3.05 20.99 -6.50
N ALA A 128 -3.70 21.66 -5.54
CA ALA A 128 -4.16 23.04 -5.67
C ALA A 128 -2.99 24.04 -5.82
N ASP A 129 -1.86 23.74 -5.17
CA ASP A 129 -0.61 24.50 -5.30
C ASP A 129 0.16 24.20 -6.60
N GLY A 130 -0.42 23.38 -7.50
CA GLY A 130 0.16 23.02 -8.79
C GLY A 130 1.28 21.96 -8.72
N GLN A 131 1.41 21.26 -7.60
CA GLN A 131 2.37 20.16 -7.48
C GLN A 131 1.83 18.91 -8.19
N THR A 132 2.72 18.18 -8.87
CA THR A 132 2.39 16.86 -9.40
C THR A 132 2.38 15.87 -8.24
N ILE A 133 1.21 15.33 -7.93
CA ILE A 133 1.01 14.39 -6.81
C ILE A 133 0.83 12.95 -7.26
N PHE A 134 0.72 12.70 -8.56
CA PHE A 134 0.59 11.38 -9.13
C PHE A 134 1.38 11.27 -10.42
N TYR A 135 2.07 10.16 -10.59
CA TYR A 135 2.86 9.84 -11.78
C TYR A 135 2.42 8.50 -12.36
N ASP A 136 2.07 8.51 -13.64
CA ASP A 136 1.93 7.30 -14.43
C ASP A 136 3.29 6.65 -14.65
N ILE A 137 3.41 5.37 -14.37
CA ILE A 137 4.65 4.61 -14.56
C ILE A 137 4.66 3.81 -15.87
N TYR A 138 3.53 3.75 -16.56
CA TYR A 138 3.37 3.09 -17.85
C TYR A 138 2.95 4.07 -18.93
N THR A 139 3.42 3.84 -20.15
CA THR A 139 3.06 4.66 -21.32
C THR A 139 1.64 4.35 -21.82
N ASP A 140 1.08 5.22 -22.62
CA ASP A 140 -0.25 5.00 -23.22
C ASP A 140 -0.28 3.74 -24.11
N GLU A 141 0.84 3.42 -24.80
CA GLU A 141 0.97 2.21 -25.60
C GLU A 141 0.99 0.95 -24.72
N GLU A 142 1.66 1.01 -23.57
CA GLU A 142 1.69 -0.10 -22.60
C GLU A 142 0.32 -0.33 -21.98
N LYS A 143 -0.44 0.74 -21.68
CA LYS A 143 -1.81 0.69 -21.18
C LYS A 143 -2.79 0.17 -22.24
N ALA A 144 -2.63 0.59 -23.49
CA ALA A 144 -3.44 0.08 -24.60
C ALA A 144 -3.21 -1.42 -24.84
N ALA A 145 -2.00 -1.92 -24.59
CA ALA A 145 -1.67 -3.34 -24.70
C ALA A 145 -2.13 -4.18 -23.49
N ASP A 146 -2.21 -3.56 -22.32
CA ASP A 146 -2.64 -4.15 -21.05
C ASP A 146 -3.42 -3.11 -20.25
N PRO A 147 -4.77 -3.06 -20.40
CA PRO A 147 -5.60 -2.05 -19.74
C PRO A 147 -5.54 -2.07 -18.20
N ALA A 148 -5.16 -3.19 -17.57
CA ALA A 148 -4.98 -3.23 -16.11
C ALA A 148 -3.88 -2.27 -15.63
N LYS A 149 -2.97 -1.84 -16.49
CA LYS A 149 -1.96 -0.83 -16.19
C LYS A 149 -2.51 0.59 -16.00
N GLU A 150 -3.77 0.84 -16.35
CA GLU A 150 -4.46 2.09 -16.02
C GLU A 150 -4.72 2.24 -14.52
N ASP A 151 -4.73 1.12 -13.78
CA ASP A 151 -4.94 1.08 -12.34
C ASP A 151 -3.63 1.07 -11.54
N THR A 152 -2.57 1.66 -12.10
CA THR A 152 -1.21 1.63 -11.55
C THR A 152 -0.61 3.04 -11.56
N GLY A 153 0.24 3.34 -10.57
CA GLY A 153 1.01 4.59 -10.55
C GLY A 153 1.57 4.90 -9.17
N LEU A 154 2.23 6.04 -9.09
CA LEU A 154 2.90 6.51 -7.88
C LEU A 154 2.24 7.80 -7.38
N PHE A 155 1.67 7.77 -6.19
CA PHE A 155 1.39 8.99 -5.45
C PHE A 155 2.68 9.51 -4.80
N PHE A 156 2.97 10.78 -4.98
CA PHE A 156 4.20 11.41 -4.49
C PHE A 156 3.93 12.35 -3.31
N PHE A 157 4.48 12.01 -2.18
CA PHE A 157 4.53 12.82 -0.99
C PHE A 157 5.92 13.47 -0.91
N LYS A 158 6.08 14.64 -1.56
CA LYS A 158 7.36 15.33 -1.66
C LYS A 158 7.83 15.78 -0.29
N GLY A 159 9.09 15.50 0.00
CA GLY A 159 9.83 15.99 1.15
C GLY A 159 10.74 17.16 0.81
N ILE A 160 11.97 17.15 1.33
CA ILE A 160 13.00 18.14 1.02
C ILE A 160 13.65 17.78 -0.33
N PRO A 161 13.76 18.73 -1.28
CA PRO A 161 14.45 18.48 -2.54
C PRO A 161 15.88 17.95 -2.34
N GLY A 162 16.20 16.89 -3.09
CA GLY A 162 17.52 16.23 -3.01
C GLY A 162 17.69 15.26 -1.85
N GLU A 163 16.67 15.05 -0.99
CA GLU A 163 16.71 14.01 0.03
C GLU A 163 16.41 12.63 -0.54
N LYS A 164 16.82 11.60 0.22
CA LYS A 164 16.57 10.17 -0.07
C LYS A 164 15.10 9.90 -0.29
N PHE A 165 14.81 8.82 -1.03
CA PHE A 165 13.42 8.42 -1.24
C PHE A 165 13.09 7.06 -0.63
N ALA A 166 11.81 6.89 -0.35
CA ALA A 166 11.18 5.65 0.08
C ALA A 166 10.01 5.30 -0.85
N ILE A 167 9.77 4.00 -1.11
CA ILE A 167 8.54 3.53 -1.75
C ILE A 167 7.75 2.73 -0.73
N CYS A 168 6.53 3.21 -0.44
CA CYS A 168 5.59 2.57 0.47
C CYS A 168 4.60 1.71 -0.32
N ASN A 169 4.50 0.44 0.06
CA ASN A 169 3.71 -0.58 -0.61
C ASN A 169 2.65 -1.10 0.35
N ALA A 170 1.38 -0.85 0.05
CA ALA A 170 0.30 -1.31 0.91
C ALA A 170 0.07 -2.82 0.81
N GLY A 171 -0.56 -3.38 1.85
CA GLY A 171 -1.10 -4.72 1.83
C GLY A 171 -2.42 -4.82 1.06
N GLY A 172 -3.14 -5.93 1.28
CA GLY A 172 -4.39 -6.28 0.60
C GLY A 172 -4.32 -7.66 -0.06
N ALA A 173 -3.48 -8.56 0.46
CA ALA A 173 -3.32 -9.95 0.01
C ALA A 173 -2.99 -10.11 -1.48
N PHE A 174 -2.40 -9.10 -2.13
CA PHE A 174 -2.24 -8.99 -3.58
C PHE A 174 -3.56 -9.04 -4.37
N ALA A 175 -4.69 -8.93 -3.72
CA ALA A 175 -6.00 -8.84 -4.35
C ALA A 175 -6.42 -7.38 -4.62
N TYR A 176 -5.99 -6.46 -3.78
CA TYR A 176 -6.20 -5.03 -3.92
C TYR A 176 -5.09 -4.25 -3.21
N VAL A 177 -5.12 -2.91 -3.26
CA VAL A 177 -4.14 -2.04 -2.60
C VAL A 177 -4.82 -1.24 -1.48
N GLY A 178 -4.48 -1.55 -0.22
CA GLY A 178 -5.01 -0.89 0.97
C GLY A 178 -4.29 0.43 1.29
N ALA A 179 -4.17 1.33 0.30
CA ALA A 179 -3.28 2.49 0.36
C ALA A 179 -3.57 3.45 1.53
N MET A 180 -4.85 3.66 1.87
CA MET A 180 -5.25 4.55 2.97
C MET A 180 -4.80 4.07 4.35
N GLN A 181 -4.42 2.79 4.49
CA GLN A 181 -3.94 2.24 5.76
C GLN A 181 -2.44 1.96 5.78
N ASP A 182 -1.88 1.48 4.66
CA ASP A 182 -0.55 0.86 4.67
C ASP A 182 0.51 1.59 3.84
N SER A 183 0.16 2.57 3.01
CA SER A 183 1.16 3.29 2.22
C SER A 183 1.02 4.81 2.29
N PHE A 184 -0.17 5.37 2.16
CA PHE A 184 -0.35 6.82 2.24
C PHE A 184 0.02 7.40 3.61
N PRO A 185 -0.41 6.83 4.76
CA PRO A 185 0.00 7.33 6.06
C PRO A 185 1.53 7.29 6.24
N HIS A 186 2.18 6.20 5.83
CA HIS A 186 3.63 6.05 5.91
C HIS A 186 4.35 7.07 5.01
N ALA A 187 3.88 7.25 3.77
CA ALA A 187 4.46 8.20 2.84
C ALA A 187 4.29 9.66 3.33
N LEU A 188 3.14 9.99 3.91
CA LEU A 188 2.89 11.29 4.51
C LEU A 188 3.85 11.55 5.68
N GLU A 189 3.95 10.64 6.65
CA GLU A 189 4.86 10.73 7.78
C GLU A 189 6.34 10.85 7.34
N LEU A 190 6.78 10.07 6.36
CA LEU A 190 8.12 10.17 5.82
C LEU A 190 8.37 11.54 5.17
N SER A 191 7.38 12.08 4.44
CA SER A 191 7.51 13.40 3.81
C SER A 191 7.58 14.52 4.84
N GLN A 192 6.83 14.42 5.94
CA GLN A 192 6.89 15.37 7.06
C GLN A 192 8.24 15.32 7.79
N LYS A 193 8.92 14.16 7.76
CA LYS A 193 10.28 13.98 8.27
C LYS A 193 11.38 14.44 7.28
N GLY A 194 10.96 14.92 6.11
CA GLY A 194 11.84 15.50 5.08
C GLY A 194 12.23 14.54 3.95
N TYR A 195 11.91 13.27 4.03
CA TYR A 195 12.20 12.30 2.96
C TYR A 195 11.21 12.42 1.81
N ASN A 196 11.66 12.12 0.60
CA ASN A 196 10.77 11.97 -0.53
C ASN A 196 10.10 10.59 -0.46
N ALA A 197 8.78 10.53 -0.45
CA ALA A 197 8.06 9.27 -0.28
C ALA A 197 7.05 9.05 -1.40
N PHE A 198 7.05 7.83 -1.94
CA PHE A 198 6.12 7.40 -2.97
C PHE A 198 5.23 6.29 -2.41
N ALA A 199 3.94 6.35 -2.70
CA ALA A 199 3.02 5.26 -2.43
C ALA A 199 2.61 4.62 -3.75
N LEU A 200 2.94 3.34 -3.92
CA LEU A 200 2.66 2.60 -5.13
C LEU A 200 1.24 2.03 -5.11
N ILE A 201 0.49 2.33 -6.16
CA ILE A 201 -0.71 1.58 -6.52
C ILE A 201 -0.28 0.55 -7.57
N TYR A 202 -0.47 -0.74 -7.26
CA TYR A 202 -0.02 -1.86 -8.08
C TYR A 202 -1.19 -2.74 -8.50
N ARG A 203 -1.02 -3.48 -9.60
CA ARG A 203 -2.03 -4.42 -10.10
C ARG A 203 -2.13 -5.64 -9.19
N PRO A 204 -3.32 -6.26 -9.06
CA PRO A 204 -3.48 -7.54 -8.36
C PRO A 204 -2.56 -8.64 -8.88
N GLY A 205 -2.22 -9.59 -8.00
CA GLY A 205 -1.29 -10.68 -8.28
C GLY A 205 0.13 -10.41 -7.78
N ALA A 206 0.75 -11.39 -7.09
CA ALA A 206 2.05 -11.21 -6.46
C ALA A 206 3.18 -10.91 -7.46
N GLN A 207 3.20 -11.63 -8.59
CA GLN A 207 4.18 -11.41 -9.65
C GLN A 207 4.00 -10.04 -10.31
N THR A 208 2.75 -9.68 -10.63
CA THR A 208 2.39 -8.41 -11.28
C THR A 208 2.73 -7.22 -10.38
N ALA A 209 2.43 -7.33 -9.08
CA ALA A 209 2.76 -6.30 -8.09
C ALA A 209 4.29 -6.09 -7.99
N CYS A 210 5.09 -7.16 -8.02
CA CYS A 210 6.54 -7.05 -8.06
C CYS A 210 7.05 -6.42 -9.37
N GLU A 211 6.43 -6.71 -10.50
CA GLU A 211 6.76 -6.08 -11.79
C GLU A 211 6.43 -4.58 -11.75
N ASP A 212 5.30 -4.19 -11.15
CA ASP A 212 4.92 -2.78 -10.99
C ASP A 212 5.86 -2.04 -10.03
N LEU A 213 6.29 -2.67 -8.93
CA LEU A 213 7.28 -2.09 -8.03
C LEU A 213 8.65 -1.94 -8.72
N ALA A 214 9.08 -2.94 -9.50
CA ALA A 214 10.31 -2.86 -10.28
C ALA A 214 10.25 -1.73 -11.32
N ARG A 215 9.09 -1.56 -11.97
CA ARG A 215 8.82 -0.46 -12.90
C ARG A 215 8.83 0.90 -12.18
N ALA A 216 8.23 0.99 -10.99
CA ALA A 216 8.23 2.19 -10.17
C ALA A 216 9.64 2.61 -9.74
N ILE A 217 10.47 1.66 -9.28
CA ILE A 217 11.89 1.92 -8.97
C ILE A 217 12.59 2.47 -10.22
N ARG A 218 12.43 1.82 -11.37
CA ARG A 218 13.02 2.26 -12.62
C ARG A 218 12.58 3.67 -12.99
N PHE A 219 11.28 3.96 -12.90
CA PHE A 219 10.72 5.27 -13.19
C PHE A 219 11.37 6.36 -12.32
N ILE A 220 11.50 6.12 -11.01
CA ILE A 220 12.10 7.10 -10.09
C ILE A 220 13.57 7.32 -10.43
N PHE A 221 14.34 6.28 -10.75
CA PHE A 221 15.75 6.41 -11.15
C PHE A 221 15.91 7.17 -12.45
N ASP A 222 15.05 6.93 -13.46
CA ASP A 222 15.10 7.60 -14.75
C ASP A 222 14.68 9.08 -14.68
N HIS A 223 13.91 9.49 -13.64
CA HIS A 223 13.40 10.84 -13.43
C HIS A 223 13.92 11.50 -12.16
N ALA A 224 15.03 11.00 -11.59
CA ALA A 224 15.52 11.42 -10.28
C ALA A 224 15.77 12.94 -10.18
N ASP A 225 16.32 13.53 -11.24
CA ASP A 225 16.58 14.97 -11.32
C ASP A 225 15.27 15.78 -11.34
N GLU A 226 14.27 15.33 -12.10
CA GLU A 226 12.95 15.98 -12.20
C GLU A 226 12.17 15.86 -10.88
N LEU A 227 12.24 14.70 -10.24
CA LEU A 227 11.62 14.41 -8.96
C LEU A 227 12.37 15.07 -7.78
N GLU A 228 13.58 15.57 -8.03
CA GLU A 228 14.49 16.11 -7.02
C GLU A 228 14.75 15.13 -5.87
N VAL A 229 15.06 13.86 -6.20
CA VAL A 229 15.32 12.79 -5.23
C VAL A 229 16.76 12.28 -5.32
N ASP A 230 17.35 11.94 -4.19
CA ASP A 230 18.60 11.22 -4.11
C ASP A 230 18.32 9.70 -4.16
N THR A 231 18.89 9.02 -5.14
CA THR A 231 18.69 7.59 -5.37
C THR A 231 19.62 6.69 -4.55
N ASP A 232 20.63 7.25 -3.92
CA ASP A 232 21.54 6.46 -3.07
C ASP A 232 20.82 5.99 -1.80
N CYS A 233 21.01 4.72 -1.45
CA CYS A 233 20.47 4.16 -0.21
C CYS A 233 18.95 4.37 -0.03
N TYR A 234 18.17 4.32 -1.13
CA TYR A 234 16.72 4.36 -1.05
C TYR A 234 16.15 3.19 -0.24
N SER A 235 14.90 3.26 0.19
CA SER A 235 14.27 2.22 0.99
C SER A 235 12.94 1.74 0.42
N LEU A 236 12.63 0.47 0.67
CA LEU A 236 11.33 -0.15 0.34
C LEU A 236 10.59 -0.45 1.64
N TRP A 237 9.38 0.07 1.76
CA TRP A 237 8.50 -0.08 2.90
C TRP A 237 7.25 -0.85 2.51
N GLY A 238 6.68 -1.61 3.44
CA GLY A 238 5.39 -2.21 3.16
C GLY A 238 4.75 -2.91 4.35
N GLY A 239 3.41 -3.04 4.27
CA GLY A 239 2.60 -3.83 5.18
C GLY A 239 2.07 -5.10 4.50
N SER A 240 1.98 -6.22 5.23
CA SER A 240 1.37 -7.46 4.75
C SER A 240 1.93 -7.93 3.40
N ALA A 241 1.11 -8.00 2.36
CA ALA A 241 1.53 -8.33 0.99
C ALA A 241 2.57 -7.33 0.47
N GLY A 242 2.41 -6.03 0.76
CA GLY A 242 3.39 -5.00 0.39
C GLY A 242 4.75 -5.20 1.04
N ALA A 243 4.81 -5.71 2.27
CA ALA A 243 6.05 -6.07 2.94
C ALA A 243 6.76 -7.25 2.26
N ARG A 244 6.00 -8.26 1.79
CA ARG A 244 6.55 -9.36 0.97
C ARG A 244 7.15 -8.84 -0.33
N MET A 245 6.41 -7.99 -1.03
CA MET A 245 6.85 -7.37 -2.27
C MET A 245 8.14 -6.57 -2.06
N ALA A 246 8.21 -5.75 -1.03
CA ALA A 246 9.41 -4.98 -0.64
C ALA A 246 10.61 -5.91 -0.37
N ALA A 247 10.40 -7.00 0.39
CA ALA A 247 11.44 -7.98 0.69
C ALA A 247 11.93 -8.70 -0.57
N TRP A 248 11.04 -9.14 -1.46
CA TRP A 248 11.42 -9.81 -2.70
C TRP A 248 12.20 -8.90 -3.65
N LEU A 249 11.79 -7.64 -3.80
CA LEU A 249 12.55 -6.67 -4.60
C LEU A 249 13.91 -6.37 -3.96
N GLY A 250 13.97 -6.29 -2.64
CA GLY A 250 15.22 -6.16 -1.90
C GLY A 250 16.16 -7.36 -2.14
N SER A 251 15.64 -8.58 -2.03
CA SER A 251 16.39 -9.81 -2.16
C SER A 251 16.86 -10.11 -3.60
N TYR A 252 15.93 -9.97 -4.57
CA TYR A 252 16.19 -10.38 -5.96
C TYR A 252 16.59 -9.20 -6.87
N GLY A 253 16.35 -7.95 -6.45
CA GLY A 253 16.58 -6.74 -7.23
C GLY A 253 15.52 -6.49 -8.31
N ALA A 254 15.45 -5.25 -8.79
CA ALA A 254 14.49 -4.84 -9.82
C ALA A 254 14.66 -5.61 -11.15
N GLU A 255 15.88 -6.04 -11.48
CA GLU A 255 16.17 -6.81 -12.71
C GLU A 255 15.38 -8.12 -12.80
N ALA A 256 15.16 -8.80 -11.66
CA ALA A 256 14.42 -10.06 -11.61
C ALA A 256 12.95 -9.90 -12.06
N PHE A 257 12.41 -8.69 -11.93
CA PHE A 257 11.03 -8.34 -12.21
C PHE A 257 10.90 -7.36 -13.41
N GLY A 258 11.94 -7.22 -14.22
CA GLY A 258 11.89 -6.44 -15.45
C GLY A 258 12.24 -4.95 -15.31
N GLY A 259 12.60 -4.46 -14.11
CA GLY A 259 13.01 -3.07 -13.86
C GLY A 259 14.43 -2.72 -14.29
N GLY A 260 15.20 -3.70 -14.82
CA GLY A 260 16.58 -3.50 -15.22
C GLY A 260 17.58 -3.58 -14.08
N ASN A 261 18.87 -3.45 -14.42
CA ASN A 261 19.96 -3.53 -13.46
C ASN A 261 20.08 -2.19 -12.71
N LEU A 262 19.45 -2.11 -11.56
CA LEU A 262 19.45 -0.96 -10.65
C LEU A 262 20.08 -1.33 -9.31
N PRO A 263 20.60 -0.35 -8.54
CA PRO A 263 21.03 -0.59 -7.17
C PRO A 263 19.90 -1.21 -6.33
N ARG A 264 20.27 -2.04 -5.36
CA ARG A 264 19.33 -2.55 -4.37
C ARG A 264 19.00 -1.48 -3.33
N PRO A 265 17.84 -1.58 -2.65
CA PRO A 265 17.54 -0.65 -1.56
C PRO A 265 18.57 -0.77 -0.43
N GLY A 266 18.85 0.34 0.21
CA GLY A 266 19.71 0.40 1.40
C GLY A 266 19.04 -0.18 2.65
N ALA A 267 17.72 -0.25 2.67
CA ALA A 267 16.94 -0.90 3.72
C ALA A 267 15.57 -1.37 3.22
N VAL A 268 15.04 -2.43 3.85
CA VAL A 268 13.66 -2.89 3.71
C VAL A 268 12.95 -2.80 5.06
N ILE A 269 11.78 -2.19 5.08
CA ILE A 269 10.95 -1.99 6.26
C ILE A 269 9.66 -2.78 6.10
N MET A 270 9.42 -3.72 6.99
CA MET A 270 8.35 -4.72 6.87
C MET A 270 7.40 -4.66 8.06
N GLN A 271 6.10 -4.58 7.80
CA GLN A 271 5.08 -4.76 8.82
C GLN A 271 4.30 -6.05 8.56
N TYR A 272 3.99 -6.75 9.64
CA TYR A 272 3.04 -7.86 9.74
C TYR A 272 2.97 -8.78 8.50
N THR A 273 4.09 -9.40 8.14
CA THR A 273 4.11 -10.42 7.08
C THR A 273 4.79 -11.71 7.52
N GLY A 274 4.14 -12.85 7.31
CA GLY A 274 4.67 -14.17 7.68
C GLY A 274 5.73 -14.71 6.71
N LEU A 275 6.53 -13.85 6.07
CA LEU A 275 7.63 -14.28 5.19
C LEU A 275 8.72 -14.97 6.00
N SER A 276 9.07 -16.21 5.64
CA SER A 276 10.08 -17.03 6.32
C SER A 276 11.42 -17.10 5.56
N GLU A 277 11.38 -16.96 4.24
CA GLU A 277 12.57 -17.09 3.41
C GLU A 277 13.42 -15.82 3.45
N TYR A 278 14.73 -16.03 3.37
CA TYR A 278 15.72 -14.98 3.15
C TYR A 278 16.86 -15.49 2.28
N SER A 279 17.68 -14.57 1.79
CA SER A 279 18.92 -14.88 1.08
C SER A 279 20.08 -14.06 1.65
N GLU A 280 21.32 -14.47 1.40
CA GLU A 280 22.52 -13.71 1.80
C GLU A 280 22.59 -12.32 1.10
N SER A 281 21.77 -12.11 0.08
CA SER A 281 21.67 -10.85 -0.64
C SER A 281 20.52 -9.96 -0.18
N ASP A 282 19.79 -10.35 0.86
CA ASP A 282 18.77 -9.49 1.46
C ASP A 282 19.42 -8.19 2.00
N PRO A 283 18.81 -7.03 1.80
CA PRO A 283 19.28 -5.78 2.39
C PRO A 283 19.03 -5.76 3.90
N PRO A 284 19.64 -4.82 4.63
CA PRO A 284 19.29 -4.54 6.01
C PRO A 284 17.79 -4.41 6.19
N THR A 285 17.23 -5.08 7.20
CA THR A 285 15.77 -5.22 7.34
C THR A 285 15.30 -4.85 8.75
N TYR A 286 14.38 -3.88 8.83
CA TYR A 286 13.56 -3.62 10.00
C TYR A 286 12.22 -4.33 9.85
N ALA A 287 11.70 -4.93 10.92
CA ALA A 287 10.37 -5.52 10.88
C ALA A 287 9.60 -5.33 12.18
N CYS A 288 8.28 -5.18 12.08
CA CYS A 288 7.40 -5.13 13.23
C CYS A 288 6.07 -5.84 12.98
N VAL A 289 5.45 -6.31 14.08
CA VAL A 289 4.21 -7.10 14.05
C VAL A 289 3.49 -7.03 15.40
N GLY A 290 2.17 -7.27 15.41
CA GLY A 290 1.41 -7.44 16.65
C GLY A 290 1.51 -8.87 17.21
N ASP A 291 1.47 -9.04 18.54
CA ASP A 291 1.50 -10.35 19.18
C ASP A 291 0.20 -11.14 19.03
N ARG A 292 -0.90 -10.45 18.63
CA ARG A 292 -2.22 -11.03 18.36
C ARG A 292 -2.58 -11.08 16.88
N ASP A 293 -1.58 -10.92 16.00
CA ASP A 293 -1.80 -11.02 14.56
C ASP A 293 -2.19 -12.46 14.17
N GLY A 294 -3.43 -12.62 13.69
CA GLY A 294 -3.97 -13.92 13.28
C GLY A 294 -3.58 -14.32 11.84
N ILE A 295 -2.97 -13.40 11.07
CA ILE A 295 -2.57 -13.61 9.68
C ILE A 295 -1.05 -13.80 9.59
N ALA A 296 -0.28 -12.90 10.20
CA ALA A 296 1.19 -12.94 10.21
C ALA A 296 1.70 -13.46 11.57
N ASN A 297 2.23 -14.66 11.58
CA ASN A 297 2.81 -15.23 12.79
C ASN A 297 4.13 -14.51 13.13
N TRP A 298 4.19 -13.81 14.26
CA TRP A 298 5.35 -13.06 14.71
C TRP A 298 6.58 -13.93 14.97
N GLN A 299 6.42 -15.19 15.40
CA GLN A 299 7.54 -16.10 15.60
C GLN A 299 8.23 -16.48 14.27
N VAL A 300 7.46 -16.56 13.18
CA VAL A 300 8.02 -16.78 11.84
C VAL A 300 8.86 -15.58 11.41
N MET A 301 8.35 -14.35 11.62
CA MET A 301 9.11 -13.14 11.35
C MET A 301 10.38 -13.05 12.19
N GLN A 302 10.27 -13.31 13.48
CA GLN A 302 11.43 -13.32 14.40
C GLN A 302 12.49 -14.29 13.94
N ALA A 303 12.13 -15.55 13.66
CA ALA A 303 13.07 -16.57 13.21
C ALA A 303 13.79 -16.18 11.91
N ARG A 304 13.08 -15.53 10.97
CA ARG A 304 13.69 -15.00 9.74
C ARG A 304 14.73 -13.92 10.06
N LEU A 305 14.38 -12.92 10.88
CA LEU A 305 15.29 -11.81 11.21
C LEU A 305 16.51 -12.30 12.00
N GLU A 306 16.33 -13.25 12.93
CA GLU A 306 17.44 -13.88 13.66
C GLU A 306 18.38 -14.65 12.72
N ALA A 307 17.83 -15.38 11.74
CA ALA A 307 18.64 -16.08 10.75
C ALA A 307 19.41 -15.12 9.82
N MET A 308 18.79 -14.02 9.40
CA MET A 308 19.46 -12.95 8.65
C MET A 308 20.60 -12.32 9.48
N GLN A 309 20.37 -12.04 10.76
CA GLN A 309 21.41 -11.50 11.65
C GLN A 309 22.59 -12.47 11.81
N GLN A 310 22.32 -13.77 11.94
CA GLN A 310 23.37 -14.80 11.98
C GLN A 310 24.16 -14.87 10.67
N ALA A 311 23.55 -14.54 9.53
CA ALA A 311 24.21 -14.41 8.23
C ALA A 311 24.97 -13.08 8.05
N GLY A 312 24.94 -12.19 9.06
CA GLY A 312 25.66 -10.92 9.03
C GLY A 312 24.89 -9.76 8.42
N ILE A 313 23.59 -9.92 8.19
CA ILE A 313 22.70 -8.86 7.71
C ILE A 313 22.16 -8.09 8.91
N ASP A 314 22.22 -6.76 8.87
CA ASP A 314 21.64 -5.94 9.94
C ASP A 314 20.14 -6.11 10.01
N THR A 315 19.62 -6.37 11.20
CA THR A 315 18.19 -6.52 11.42
C THR A 315 17.74 -5.86 12.71
N GLU A 316 16.52 -5.34 12.73
CA GLU A 316 15.82 -4.86 13.91
C GLU A 316 14.39 -5.41 13.90
N PHE A 317 13.91 -5.90 15.05
CA PHE A 317 12.61 -6.57 15.14
C PHE A 317 11.82 -6.14 16.38
N HIS A 318 10.56 -5.76 16.19
CA HIS A 318 9.65 -5.34 17.25
C HIS A 318 8.34 -6.12 17.23
N VAL A 319 7.89 -6.53 18.42
CA VAL A 319 6.58 -7.16 18.62
C VAL A 319 5.74 -6.28 19.53
N TYR A 320 4.59 -5.83 19.04
CA TYR A 320 3.71 -4.92 19.77
C TYR A 320 2.56 -5.66 20.43
N SER A 321 2.41 -5.42 21.74
CA SER A 321 1.44 -6.16 22.54
C SER A 321 -0.01 -5.76 22.28
N GLY A 322 -0.87 -6.76 22.14
CA GLY A 322 -2.32 -6.60 21.99
C GLY A 322 -2.78 -6.27 20.57
N LEU A 323 -1.86 -6.10 19.61
CA LEU A 323 -2.21 -5.71 18.26
C LEU A 323 -2.47 -6.91 17.34
N GLY A 324 -3.51 -6.77 16.52
CA GLY A 324 -3.82 -7.65 15.39
C GLY A 324 -3.13 -7.21 14.10
N HIS A 325 -3.59 -7.77 12.98
CA HIS A 325 -3.09 -7.46 11.65
C HIS A 325 -3.50 -6.06 11.17
N GLY A 326 -2.64 -5.38 10.40
CA GLY A 326 -3.00 -4.16 9.69
C GLY A 326 -3.16 -2.93 10.59
N PHE A 327 -2.25 -2.70 11.55
CA PHE A 327 -2.34 -1.57 12.46
C PHE A 327 -1.82 -0.23 11.87
N GLY A 328 -1.31 -0.20 10.62
CA GLY A 328 -0.83 1.02 9.97
C GLY A 328 0.24 1.76 10.78
N LEU A 329 0.04 3.06 11.05
CA LEU A 329 0.92 3.84 11.94
C LEU A 329 0.81 3.44 13.41
N GLY A 330 -0.25 2.73 13.79
CA GLY A 330 -0.47 2.31 15.17
C GLY A 330 -0.79 3.44 16.14
N THR A 331 -1.30 4.56 15.66
CA THR A 331 -1.67 5.75 16.43
C THR A 331 -2.60 5.37 17.59
N GLY A 332 -2.30 5.82 18.80
CA GLY A 332 -3.06 5.49 20.01
C GLY A 332 -2.92 4.05 20.50
N THR A 333 -2.00 3.26 19.95
CA THR A 333 -1.76 1.86 20.31
C THR A 333 -0.34 1.63 20.87
N SER A 334 -0.01 0.36 21.21
CA SER A 334 1.34 0.00 21.64
C SER A 334 2.40 0.14 20.56
N ALA A 335 2.02 0.30 19.29
CA ALA A 335 2.92 0.50 18.16
C ALA A 335 3.12 1.99 17.82
N GLU A 336 2.48 2.92 18.54
CA GLU A 336 2.64 4.35 18.26
C GLU A 336 4.12 4.75 18.23
N GLY A 337 4.52 5.40 17.15
CA GLY A 337 5.89 5.86 16.97
C GLY A 337 6.86 4.84 16.34
N TRP A 338 6.44 3.62 16.03
CA TRP A 338 7.30 2.60 15.38
C TRP A 338 8.02 3.12 14.12
N ILE A 339 7.37 4.01 13.37
CA ILE A 339 7.95 4.59 12.15
C ILE A 339 9.22 5.42 12.44
N ASN A 340 9.34 6.00 13.65
CA ASN A 340 10.54 6.71 14.05
C ASN A 340 11.72 5.76 14.23
N ASP A 341 11.49 4.58 14.80
CA ASP A 341 12.52 3.55 14.98
C ASP A 341 12.96 3.01 13.61
N ALA A 342 11.99 2.75 12.71
CA ALA A 342 12.28 2.33 11.34
C ALA A 342 13.09 3.38 10.55
N VAL A 343 12.77 4.66 10.69
CA VAL A 343 13.55 5.76 10.11
C VAL A 343 14.95 5.84 10.73
N ALA A 344 15.08 5.64 12.03
CA ALA A 344 16.37 5.62 12.71
C ALA A 344 17.24 4.45 12.21
N PHE A 345 16.64 3.27 12.02
CA PHE A 345 17.29 2.11 11.42
C PHE A 345 17.77 2.42 9.99
N TRP A 346 16.91 2.96 9.12
CA TRP A 346 17.29 3.35 7.75
C TRP A 346 18.43 4.38 7.74
N LYS A 347 18.36 5.41 8.60
CA LYS A 347 19.45 6.41 8.79
C LYS A 347 20.80 5.79 9.18
N GLN A 348 20.80 4.70 9.90
CA GLN A 348 22.04 3.99 10.23
C GLN A 348 22.66 3.35 8.99
N GLN A 349 21.83 2.83 8.07
CA GLN A 349 22.31 2.22 6.82
C GLN A 349 22.90 3.27 5.86
N MET A 350 22.35 4.49 5.82
CA MET A 350 22.88 5.60 5.01
C MET A 350 24.28 6.04 5.39
N LYS A 351 24.77 5.66 6.58
CA LYS A 351 26.11 6.05 7.10
C LYS A 351 27.20 5.03 6.82
N LYS A 352 26.85 3.88 6.26
CA LYS A 352 27.77 2.77 5.93
C LYS A 352 28.26 2.86 4.50
#